data_e39fc072f545e9bb5f59571b8e59dd8b
#
_entry.id   e39fc072f545e9bb5f59571b8e59dd8b
#
_cell.length_a   1.000
_cell.length_b   1.000
_cell.length_c   1.000
_cell.angle_alpha   90.00
_cell.angle_beta   90.00
_cell.angle_gamma   90.00
#
_symmetry.space_group_name_H-M   'P 1'
#
loop_
_entity.id
_entity.type
_entity.pdbx_description
1 polymer ?
#
loop_
_entity_poly.entity_id
_entity_poly.type
_entity_poly.pdbx_seq_one_letter_code
_entity_poly.pdbx_strand_id
1 'polypeptide(L)'
;MTLPHGKSDHCATGAPERRIGTLGGPTRKMLVGGLLIILALLVLFLPSPYAIETPGPTQDVLGSSKGSPVIKVKGGQVHHDKGRLLMTTVNARGIPGYPASNLDALVGWADPHATVLPQEAVVPPGQSVEEYKRQEQGDMHGSQKGASAQALAFLKARGYDVSGLQFSMRVADIGGPSAGLMYTLGAIDKITPEQETGGLTIAGTGTINQKGQVGAIGGIQLKMLGAKRDGATWFLAPAANCSQVAGHVPQGLRDVRVSTLDEAYKALVAIGHGQGEGLPHCTATKGK
;
A
#
# COMPACT_ATOMS: atom_id res chain seq x y z
N MET A 1 2.39 -65.73 95.31
CA MET A 1 1.12 -65.86 94.59
C MET A 1 1.23 -65.01 93.29
N THR A 2 1.31 -65.75 92.21
CA THR A 2 1.12 -65.48 90.82
C THR A 2 1.53 -64.11 90.24
N LEU A 3 2.59 -64.12 89.50
CA LEU A 3 2.97 -63.14 88.42
C LEU A 3 2.13 -63.40 87.17
N PRO A 4 1.86 -62.35 86.38
CA PRO A 4 1.76 -62.66 84.96
C PRO A 4 2.74 -61.82 84.09
N HIS A 5 3.04 -62.48 83.01
CA HIS A 5 3.92 -62.23 81.90
C HIS A 5 3.78 -60.88 81.19
N GLY A 6 4.94 -60.28 80.89
CA GLY A 6 5.07 -59.19 79.94
C GLY A 6 5.04 -59.69 78.51
N LYS A 7 4.29 -58.97 77.67
CA LYS A 7 4.34 -59.04 76.20
C LYS A 7 5.20 -57.92 75.67
N SER A 8 6.23 -58.29 74.96
CA SER A 8 7.07 -57.38 74.19
C SER A 8 6.37 -56.97 72.85
N ASP A 9 6.03 -55.70 72.71
CA ASP A 9 5.53 -55.16 71.49
C ASP A 9 6.70 -54.72 70.57
N HIS A 10 6.81 -55.39 69.43
CA HIS A 10 7.73 -55.04 68.37
C HIS A 10 7.18 -53.83 67.65
N CYS A 11 7.84 -52.70 67.74
CA CYS A 11 7.59 -51.50 66.96
C CYS A 11 8.15 -51.73 65.54
N ALA A 12 7.25 -51.99 64.58
CA ALA A 12 7.62 -52.06 63.17
C ALA A 12 7.58 -50.62 62.59
N THR A 13 8.76 -50.07 62.31
CA THR A 13 8.94 -48.80 61.54
C THR A 13 8.65 -49.05 60.06
N GLY A 14 7.45 -48.79 59.64
CA GLY A 14 7.07 -48.68 58.20
C GLY A 14 7.57 -47.43 57.61
N ALA A 15 8.57 -47.46 56.75
CA ALA A 15 8.98 -46.35 55.93
C ALA A 15 7.87 -46.06 54.91
N PRO A 16 7.56 -44.74 54.59
CA PRO A 16 6.59 -44.45 53.59
C PRO A 16 7.15 -44.75 52.18
N GLU A 17 6.56 -45.74 51.53
CA GLU A 17 6.79 -45.95 50.08
C GLU A 17 6.36 -44.70 49.31
N ARG A 18 7.33 -43.99 48.75
CA ARG A 18 7.10 -42.98 47.72
C ARG A 18 6.53 -43.71 46.51
N ARG A 19 5.24 -43.63 46.30
CA ARG A 19 4.61 -43.93 45.02
C ARG A 19 5.12 -42.92 44.00
N ILE A 20 6.09 -43.32 43.19
CA ILE A 20 6.44 -42.63 41.95
C ILE A 20 5.21 -42.76 41.05
N GLY A 21 4.44 -41.68 40.95
CA GLY A 21 3.32 -41.61 40.03
C GLY A 21 3.86 -41.81 38.61
N THR A 22 3.57 -42.96 38.03
CA THR A 22 3.78 -43.20 36.61
C THR A 22 2.96 -42.17 35.86
N LEU A 23 3.64 -41.23 35.18
CA LEU A 23 3.04 -40.35 34.21
C LEU A 23 2.36 -41.24 33.18
N GLY A 24 1.02 -41.38 33.28
CA GLY A 24 0.23 -42.12 32.32
C GLY A 24 0.53 -41.59 30.92
N GLY A 25 0.94 -42.46 30.01
CA GLY A 25 1.21 -42.11 28.62
C GLY A 25 -0.01 -41.38 28.00
N PRO A 26 0.19 -40.54 26.98
CA PRO A 26 -0.87 -39.77 26.37
C PRO A 26 -1.99 -40.68 25.89
N THR A 27 -3.23 -40.38 26.31
CA THR A 27 -4.40 -41.13 25.87
C THR A 27 -4.55 -41.00 24.35
N ARG A 28 -5.16 -41.98 23.66
CA ARG A 28 -5.44 -41.93 22.20
C ARG A 28 -6.10 -40.60 21.78
N LYS A 29 -6.98 -40.04 22.63
CA LYS A 29 -7.65 -38.73 22.41
C LYS A 29 -6.63 -37.59 22.41
N MET A 30 -5.65 -37.58 23.31
CA MET A 30 -4.60 -36.55 23.35
C MET A 30 -3.67 -36.66 22.14
N LEU A 31 -3.33 -37.87 21.69
CA LEU A 31 -2.53 -38.06 20.47
C LEU A 31 -3.27 -37.59 19.22
N VAL A 32 -4.55 -37.94 19.08
CA VAL A 32 -5.38 -37.46 17.97
C VAL A 32 -5.54 -35.92 18.02
N GLY A 33 -5.80 -35.35 19.20
CA GLY A 33 -5.88 -33.89 19.38
C GLY A 33 -4.57 -33.18 19.00
N GLY A 34 -3.44 -33.73 19.47
CA GLY A 34 -2.12 -33.21 19.11
C GLY A 34 -1.84 -33.26 17.60
N LEU A 35 -2.20 -34.39 16.95
CA LEU A 35 -2.06 -34.53 15.50
C LEU A 35 -2.90 -33.52 14.72
N LEU A 36 -4.17 -33.29 15.14
CA LEU A 36 -5.04 -32.30 14.51
C LEU A 36 -4.50 -30.88 14.66
N ILE A 37 -3.94 -30.53 15.81
CA ILE A 37 -3.30 -29.22 16.03
C ILE A 37 -2.08 -29.06 15.10
N ILE A 38 -1.24 -30.08 15.01
CA ILE A 38 -0.08 -30.06 14.10
C ILE A 38 -0.53 -29.88 12.66
N LEU A 39 -1.56 -30.64 12.23
CA LEU A 39 -2.10 -30.53 10.88
C LEU A 39 -2.68 -29.12 10.62
N ALA A 40 -3.43 -28.56 11.58
CA ALA A 40 -3.95 -27.20 11.48
C ALA A 40 -2.83 -26.15 11.36
N LEU A 41 -1.76 -26.30 12.16
CA LEU A 41 -0.59 -25.44 12.07
C LEU A 41 0.10 -25.56 10.71
N LEU A 42 0.26 -26.78 10.19
CA LEU A 42 0.83 -26.99 8.86
C LEU A 42 0.00 -26.29 7.78
N VAL A 43 -1.33 -26.38 7.83
CA VAL A 43 -2.22 -25.72 6.87
C VAL A 43 -2.07 -24.19 6.91
N LEU A 44 -1.83 -23.60 8.08
CA LEU A 44 -1.63 -22.15 8.21
C LEU A 44 -0.38 -21.64 7.46
N PHE A 45 0.65 -22.47 7.34
CA PHE A 45 1.90 -22.09 6.64
C PHE A 45 1.93 -22.49 5.16
N LEU A 46 0.89 -23.15 4.65
CA LEU A 46 0.79 -23.41 3.22
C LEU A 46 0.59 -22.09 2.44
N PRO A 47 1.05 -22.05 1.16
CA PRO A 47 0.79 -20.90 0.29
C PRO A 47 -0.71 -20.61 0.18
N SER A 48 -1.06 -19.35 0.28
CA SER A 48 -2.43 -18.85 0.18
C SER A 48 -2.80 -18.57 -1.27
N PRO A 49 -4.05 -18.88 -1.71
CA PRO A 49 -4.57 -18.44 -3.00
C PRO A 49 -5.05 -16.97 -2.98
N TYR A 50 -4.76 -16.23 -1.91
CA TYR A 50 -5.17 -14.83 -1.76
C TYR A 50 -3.98 -13.90 -1.88
N ALA A 51 -4.23 -12.75 -2.52
CA ALA A 51 -3.38 -11.58 -2.45
C ALA A 51 -3.81 -10.69 -1.27
N ILE A 52 -2.85 -10.15 -0.55
CA ILE A 52 -3.08 -9.26 0.60
C ILE A 52 -2.44 -7.92 0.26
N GLU A 53 -3.25 -6.90 0.15
CA GLU A 53 -2.81 -5.53 -0.09
C GLU A 53 -2.88 -4.71 1.20
N THR A 54 -1.85 -3.90 1.44
CA THR A 54 -1.76 -2.97 2.58
C THR A 54 -1.29 -1.59 2.10
N PRO A 55 -1.48 -0.51 2.89
CA PRO A 55 -0.96 0.80 2.54
C PRO A 55 0.53 0.77 2.28
N GLY A 56 0.93 1.06 1.04
CA GLY A 56 2.33 1.12 0.62
C GLY A 56 3.02 2.41 1.05
N PRO A 57 4.33 2.54 0.83
CA PRO A 57 5.05 3.79 1.02
C PRO A 57 4.59 4.84 0.02
N THR A 58 4.68 6.11 0.39
CA THR A 58 4.56 7.21 -0.55
C THR A 58 5.95 7.66 -1.03
N GLN A 59 6.01 8.27 -2.19
CA GLN A 59 7.23 8.86 -2.69
C GLN A 59 6.98 10.30 -3.15
N ASP A 60 7.75 11.23 -2.61
CA ASP A 60 7.71 12.62 -3.07
C ASP A 60 8.34 12.72 -4.46
N VAL A 61 7.53 13.11 -5.46
CA VAL A 61 7.99 13.25 -6.85
C VAL A 61 8.81 14.52 -7.06
N LEU A 62 8.69 15.52 -6.18
CA LEU A 62 9.52 16.73 -6.20
C LEU A 62 10.88 16.51 -5.52
N GLY A 63 10.97 15.49 -4.67
CA GLY A 63 12.13 15.15 -3.87
C GLY A 63 13.08 14.16 -4.54
N SER A 64 13.73 13.36 -3.70
CA SER A 64 14.74 12.37 -4.12
C SER A 64 14.38 10.97 -3.62
N SER A 65 14.78 9.96 -4.37
CA SER A 65 14.72 8.55 -4.01
C SER A 65 16.11 7.95 -4.05
N LYS A 66 16.55 7.32 -2.95
CA LYS A 66 17.91 6.74 -2.82
C LYS A 66 19.03 7.70 -3.26
N GLY A 67 18.93 8.97 -2.86
CA GLY A 67 19.96 10.00 -3.15
C GLY A 67 19.94 10.57 -4.57
N SER A 68 18.97 10.19 -5.42
CA SER A 68 18.82 10.75 -6.77
C SER A 68 17.45 11.43 -6.90
N PRO A 69 17.36 12.61 -7.58
CA PRO A 69 16.08 13.24 -7.85
C PRO A 69 15.12 12.28 -8.56
N VAL A 70 13.86 12.24 -8.11
CA VAL A 70 12.79 11.43 -8.73
C VAL A 70 12.54 11.89 -10.15
N ILE A 71 12.47 13.20 -10.35
CA ILE A 71 12.32 13.84 -11.67
C ILE A 71 13.58 14.66 -11.96
N LYS A 72 14.32 14.28 -12.99
CA LYS A 72 15.46 15.03 -13.51
C LYS A 72 15.02 15.80 -14.74
N VAL A 73 15.40 17.06 -14.81
CA VAL A 73 15.11 17.97 -15.92
C VAL A 73 16.42 18.28 -16.65
N LYS A 74 16.38 18.27 -17.99
CA LYS A 74 17.43 18.79 -18.86
C LYS A 74 16.83 19.81 -19.80
N GLY A 75 17.59 20.86 -20.15
CA GLY A 75 17.22 21.86 -21.15
C GLY A 75 16.28 22.95 -20.67
N GLY A 76 16.05 23.10 -19.35
CA GLY A 76 15.22 24.14 -18.77
C GLY A 76 15.68 24.61 -17.40
N GLN A 77 15.16 25.77 -16.96
CA GLN A 77 15.32 26.25 -15.60
C GLN A 77 14.44 25.40 -14.67
N VAL A 78 15.02 24.94 -13.55
CA VAL A 78 14.31 24.14 -12.54
C VAL A 78 13.93 25.03 -11.38
N HIS A 79 12.64 25.01 -11.04
CA HIS A 79 12.09 25.64 -9.85
C HIS A 79 11.97 24.62 -8.72
N HIS A 80 11.99 25.08 -7.47
CA HIS A 80 11.86 24.25 -6.28
C HIS A 80 10.65 24.70 -5.47
N ASP A 81 9.64 23.85 -5.40
CA ASP A 81 8.52 24.05 -4.51
C ASP A 81 8.92 23.68 -3.05
N LYS A 82 8.36 24.38 -2.07
CA LYS A 82 8.61 24.18 -0.64
C LYS A 82 7.82 23.04 -0.05
N GLY A 83 6.77 22.58 -0.73
CA GLY A 83 5.93 21.49 -0.26
C GLY A 83 6.34 20.14 -0.81
N ARG A 84 5.44 19.18 -0.68
CA ARG A 84 5.64 17.80 -1.17
C ARG A 84 4.47 17.35 -2.03
N LEU A 85 4.79 16.65 -3.09
CA LEU A 85 3.81 16.05 -3.99
C LEU A 85 4.00 14.53 -3.98
N LEU A 86 3.15 13.85 -3.21
CA LEU A 86 3.30 12.43 -2.92
C LEU A 86 2.54 11.56 -3.93
N MET A 87 3.25 10.75 -4.69
CA MET A 87 2.64 9.59 -5.32
C MET A 87 2.45 8.47 -4.31
N THR A 88 1.40 7.67 -4.48
CA THR A 88 1.00 6.64 -3.52
C THR A 88 1.07 5.24 -4.12
N THR A 89 1.39 4.26 -3.27
CA THR A 89 1.52 2.85 -3.65
C THR A 89 0.69 1.95 -2.74
N VAL A 90 0.61 0.69 -3.10
CA VAL A 90 0.15 -0.42 -2.25
C VAL A 90 1.28 -1.43 -2.11
N ASN A 91 1.41 -2.06 -0.95
CA ASN A 91 2.20 -3.26 -0.78
C ASN A 91 1.30 -4.45 -1.05
N ALA A 92 1.74 -5.38 -1.89
CA ALA A 92 1.02 -6.61 -2.19
C ALA A 92 1.86 -7.84 -1.80
N ARG A 93 1.22 -8.82 -1.16
CA ARG A 93 1.75 -10.16 -0.89
C ARG A 93 0.79 -11.19 -1.49
N GLY A 94 1.22 -12.44 -1.68
CA GLY A 94 0.43 -13.43 -2.39
C GLY A 94 0.44 -13.24 -3.91
N ILE A 95 1.43 -12.52 -4.43
CA ILE A 95 1.66 -12.28 -5.86
C ILE A 95 3.00 -12.89 -6.30
N PRO A 96 3.29 -13.07 -7.57
CA PRO A 96 4.55 -13.64 -8.04
C PRO A 96 5.77 -12.91 -7.49
N GLY A 97 6.67 -13.65 -6.84
CA GLY A 97 7.85 -13.12 -6.15
C GLY A 97 7.64 -12.64 -4.71
N TYR A 98 6.40 -12.54 -4.24
CA TYR A 98 6.05 -12.13 -2.88
C TYR A 98 4.99 -13.06 -2.29
N PRO A 99 5.32 -14.31 -1.94
CA PRO A 99 4.35 -15.29 -1.47
C PRO A 99 3.69 -14.86 -0.15
N ALA A 100 2.47 -15.32 0.05
CA ALA A 100 1.75 -15.21 1.31
C ALA A 100 1.30 -16.60 1.78
N SER A 101 1.22 -16.80 3.09
CA SER A 101 0.67 -17.99 3.71
C SER A 101 -0.83 -17.83 4.05
N ASN A 102 -1.52 -18.92 4.36
CA ASN A 102 -2.89 -18.85 4.87
C ASN A 102 -2.97 -18.06 6.18
N LEU A 103 -1.92 -18.08 7.00
CA LEU A 103 -1.86 -17.23 8.20
C LEU A 103 -1.83 -15.75 7.84
N ASP A 104 -1.05 -15.36 6.83
CA ASP A 104 -1.03 -13.97 6.36
C ASP A 104 -2.42 -13.53 5.89
N ALA A 105 -3.16 -14.39 5.17
CA ALA A 105 -4.51 -14.09 4.73
C ALA A 105 -5.49 -13.91 5.90
N LEU A 106 -5.40 -14.78 6.93
CA LEU A 106 -6.23 -14.67 8.14
C LEU A 106 -5.93 -13.38 8.91
N VAL A 107 -4.66 -13.02 9.05
CA VAL A 107 -4.25 -11.75 9.66
C VAL A 107 -4.76 -10.57 8.83
N GLY A 108 -4.64 -10.65 7.50
CA GLY A 108 -5.15 -9.63 6.59
C GLY A 108 -6.67 -9.41 6.70
N TRP A 109 -7.46 -10.47 6.89
CA TRP A 109 -8.90 -10.33 7.13
C TRP A 109 -9.25 -9.70 8.48
N ALA A 110 -8.38 -9.82 9.47
CA ALA A 110 -8.56 -9.20 10.78
C ALA A 110 -8.07 -7.74 10.81
N ASP A 111 -7.26 -7.30 9.84
CA ASP A 111 -6.72 -5.95 9.77
C ASP A 111 -7.67 -5.03 8.96
N PRO A 112 -8.26 -3.97 9.58
CA PRO A 112 -9.13 -3.02 8.89
C PRO A 112 -8.39 -2.17 7.83
N HIS A 113 -7.06 -2.19 7.83
CA HIS A 113 -6.21 -1.48 6.88
C HIS A 113 -5.61 -2.41 5.80
N ALA A 114 -6.09 -3.64 5.70
CA ALA A 114 -5.71 -4.58 4.65
C ALA A 114 -6.90 -4.90 3.75
N THR A 115 -6.60 -5.26 2.51
CA THR A 115 -7.57 -5.81 1.56
C THR A 115 -7.09 -7.19 1.15
N VAL A 116 -7.95 -8.19 1.32
CA VAL A 116 -7.66 -9.57 0.91
C VAL A 116 -8.52 -9.92 -0.30
N LEU A 117 -7.88 -10.26 -1.39
CA LEU A 117 -8.51 -10.54 -2.68
C LEU A 117 -8.08 -11.93 -3.19
N PRO A 118 -8.90 -12.64 -3.97
CA PRO A 118 -8.41 -13.79 -4.73
C PRO A 118 -7.20 -13.40 -5.58
N GLN A 119 -6.16 -14.24 -5.61
CA GLN A 119 -4.91 -13.92 -6.34
C GLN A 119 -5.17 -13.60 -7.82
N GLU A 120 -6.09 -14.33 -8.46
CA GLU A 120 -6.49 -14.12 -9.86
C GLU A 120 -7.18 -12.78 -10.14
N ALA A 121 -7.65 -12.07 -9.12
CA ALA A 121 -8.19 -10.72 -9.26
C ALA A 121 -7.08 -9.66 -9.41
N VAL A 122 -5.86 -10.00 -9.00
CA VAL A 122 -4.69 -9.10 -9.02
C VAL A 122 -3.70 -9.50 -10.10
N VAL A 123 -3.51 -10.80 -10.29
CA VAL A 123 -2.52 -11.36 -11.23
C VAL A 123 -3.19 -12.41 -12.10
N PRO A 124 -3.01 -12.38 -13.43
CA PRO A 124 -3.50 -13.43 -14.32
C PRO A 124 -3.01 -14.83 -13.91
N PRO A 125 -3.87 -15.85 -13.92
CA PRO A 125 -3.48 -17.21 -13.56
C PRO A 125 -2.30 -17.73 -14.40
N GLY A 126 -1.31 -18.36 -13.72
CA GLY A 126 -0.16 -18.97 -14.38
C GLY A 126 0.96 -18.00 -14.78
N GLN A 127 0.86 -16.72 -14.45
CA GLN A 127 1.92 -15.77 -14.74
C GLN A 127 3.16 -16.05 -13.87
N SER A 128 4.33 -16.19 -14.50
CA SER A 128 5.60 -16.37 -13.80
C SER A 128 6.08 -15.09 -13.13
N VAL A 129 7.02 -15.23 -12.16
CA VAL A 129 7.63 -14.08 -11.47
C VAL A 129 8.31 -13.13 -12.45
N GLU A 130 8.99 -13.68 -13.47
CA GLU A 130 9.70 -12.92 -14.48
C GLU A 130 8.76 -12.17 -15.42
N GLU A 131 7.63 -12.78 -15.78
CA GLU A 131 6.59 -12.15 -16.60
C GLU A 131 5.91 -11.02 -15.85
N TYR A 132 5.53 -11.27 -14.59
CA TYR A 132 4.95 -10.26 -13.72
C TYR A 132 5.89 -9.05 -13.56
N LYS A 133 7.16 -9.26 -13.23
CA LYS A 133 8.15 -8.19 -13.10
C LYS A 133 8.35 -7.41 -14.40
N ARG A 134 8.41 -8.10 -15.56
CA ARG A 134 8.53 -7.41 -16.86
C ARG A 134 7.31 -6.56 -17.16
N GLN A 135 6.12 -7.04 -16.85
CA GLN A 135 4.88 -6.30 -17.03
C GLN A 135 4.88 -5.05 -16.16
N GLU A 136 5.11 -5.18 -14.85
CA GLU A 136 5.16 -4.06 -13.89
C GLU A 136 6.19 -3.00 -14.30
N GLN A 137 7.37 -3.41 -14.74
CA GLN A 137 8.40 -2.51 -15.24
C GLN A 137 8.00 -1.85 -16.56
N GLY A 138 7.35 -2.58 -17.46
CA GLY A 138 6.82 -2.05 -18.71
C GLY A 138 5.75 -1.00 -18.49
N ASP A 139 4.80 -1.27 -17.59
CA ASP A 139 3.72 -0.38 -17.20
C ASP A 139 4.26 0.90 -16.54
N MET A 140 5.24 0.77 -15.64
CA MET A 140 5.91 1.90 -15.04
C MET A 140 6.64 2.76 -16.08
N HIS A 141 7.41 2.12 -16.98
CA HIS A 141 8.13 2.83 -18.03
C HIS A 141 7.17 3.55 -18.99
N GLY A 142 6.07 2.89 -19.38
CA GLY A 142 4.99 3.49 -20.16
C GLY A 142 4.37 4.71 -19.48
N SER A 143 4.12 4.60 -18.17
CA SER A 143 3.61 5.68 -17.34
C SER A 143 4.55 6.88 -17.29
N GLN A 144 5.85 6.66 -17.09
CA GLN A 144 6.86 7.71 -17.05
C GLN A 144 7.02 8.42 -18.40
N LYS A 145 7.02 7.65 -19.51
CA LYS A 145 7.07 8.20 -20.88
C LYS A 145 5.81 9.01 -21.19
N GLY A 146 4.64 8.50 -20.83
CA GLY A 146 3.36 9.19 -20.98
C GLY A 146 3.31 10.48 -20.16
N ALA A 147 3.74 10.45 -18.91
CA ALA A 147 3.81 11.60 -18.02
C ALA A 147 4.74 12.70 -18.60
N SER A 148 5.92 12.32 -19.08
CA SER A 148 6.84 13.28 -19.73
C SER A 148 6.21 13.95 -20.95
N ALA A 149 5.57 13.17 -21.82
CA ALA A 149 4.91 13.70 -23.01
C ALA A 149 3.76 14.67 -22.65
N GLN A 150 2.94 14.31 -21.65
CA GLN A 150 1.83 15.14 -21.18
C GLN A 150 2.32 16.43 -20.50
N ALA A 151 3.40 16.38 -19.71
CA ALA A 151 3.99 17.57 -19.11
C ALA A 151 4.49 18.55 -20.19
N LEU A 152 5.21 18.05 -21.22
CA LEU A 152 5.66 18.88 -22.34
C LEU A 152 4.50 19.51 -23.12
N ALA A 153 3.46 18.72 -23.43
CA ALA A 153 2.27 19.20 -24.14
C ALA A 153 1.54 20.30 -23.33
N PHE A 154 1.40 20.08 -22.02
CA PHE A 154 0.74 21.02 -21.11
C PHE A 154 1.51 22.34 -20.98
N LEU A 155 2.84 22.27 -20.80
CA LEU A 155 3.71 23.44 -20.72
C LEU A 155 3.69 24.24 -22.03
N LYS A 156 3.82 23.55 -23.17
CA LYS A 156 3.72 24.18 -24.50
C LYS A 156 2.40 24.92 -24.72
N ALA A 157 1.28 24.30 -24.32
CA ALA A 157 -0.04 24.90 -24.44
C ALA A 157 -0.21 26.17 -23.58
N ARG A 158 0.64 26.35 -22.56
CA ARG A 158 0.68 27.55 -21.70
C ARG A 158 1.79 28.54 -22.06
N GLY A 159 2.45 28.33 -23.20
CA GLY A 159 3.43 29.28 -23.74
C GLY A 159 4.86 29.12 -23.18
N TYR A 160 5.13 28.06 -22.41
CA TYR A 160 6.49 27.78 -21.99
C TYR A 160 7.32 27.24 -23.17
N ASP A 161 8.59 27.67 -23.23
CA ASP A 161 9.53 27.10 -24.20
C ASP A 161 9.92 25.67 -23.75
N VAL A 162 9.54 24.70 -24.55
CA VAL A 162 9.85 23.28 -24.32
C VAL A 162 10.97 22.78 -25.25
N SER A 163 11.62 23.66 -25.99
CA SER A 163 12.71 23.31 -26.92
C SER A 163 13.90 22.73 -26.14
N GLY A 164 14.25 21.49 -26.42
CA GLY A 164 15.32 20.79 -25.72
C GLY A 164 15.01 20.32 -24.32
N LEU A 165 13.79 20.61 -23.81
CA LEU A 165 13.33 20.15 -22.47
C LEU A 165 13.11 18.64 -22.46
N GLN A 166 13.72 17.95 -21.51
CA GLN A 166 13.59 16.52 -21.31
C GLN A 166 13.38 16.20 -19.84
N PHE A 167 12.44 15.29 -19.57
CA PHE A 167 12.22 14.73 -18.25
C PHE A 167 12.70 13.29 -18.18
N SER A 168 13.42 12.95 -17.12
CA SER A 168 13.76 11.57 -16.76
C SER A 168 13.22 11.29 -15.37
N MET A 169 12.33 10.32 -15.25
CA MET A 169 11.63 9.97 -14.02
C MET A 169 12.10 8.60 -13.54
N ARG A 170 12.42 8.48 -12.25
CA ARG A 170 12.88 7.22 -11.70
C ARG A 170 12.54 7.12 -10.21
N VAL A 171 11.87 6.03 -9.85
CA VAL A 171 11.72 5.59 -8.46
C VAL A 171 12.15 4.13 -8.40
N ALA A 172 12.93 3.79 -7.37
CA ALA A 172 13.36 2.42 -7.18
C ALA A 172 12.22 1.58 -6.55
N ASP A 173 12.14 0.33 -6.96
CA ASP A 173 11.30 -0.70 -6.34
C ASP A 173 9.77 -0.39 -6.34
N ILE A 174 9.30 0.44 -7.26
CA ILE A 174 7.89 0.74 -7.48
C ILE A 174 7.52 0.36 -8.91
N GLY A 175 6.45 -0.40 -9.07
CA GLY A 175 5.88 -0.81 -10.34
C GLY A 175 4.51 -0.20 -10.63
N GLY A 176 3.97 -0.49 -11.81
CA GLY A 176 2.61 -0.14 -12.22
C GLY A 176 2.40 1.28 -12.75
N PRO A 177 1.31 1.51 -13.49
CA PRO A 177 1.06 2.75 -14.23
C PRO A 177 0.41 3.86 -13.39
N SER A 178 0.06 3.61 -12.13
CA SER A 178 -0.80 4.48 -11.30
C SER A 178 -0.14 5.78 -10.83
N ALA A 179 1.15 5.99 -11.11
CA ALA A 179 1.90 7.21 -10.76
C ALA A 179 1.88 8.28 -11.86
N GLY A 180 1.31 8.00 -13.03
CA GLY A 180 1.38 8.86 -14.21
C GLY A 180 0.92 10.30 -13.97
N LEU A 181 -0.20 10.49 -13.30
CA LEU A 181 -0.70 11.82 -12.93
C LEU A 181 0.33 12.58 -12.08
N MET A 182 0.84 11.94 -11.03
CA MET A 182 1.73 12.61 -10.08
C MET A 182 3.10 12.93 -10.70
N TYR A 183 3.61 12.05 -11.55
CA TYR A 183 4.80 12.34 -12.35
C TYR A 183 4.59 13.54 -13.29
N THR A 184 3.42 13.61 -13.93
CA THR A 184 3.10 14.73 -14.84
C THR A 184 3.04 16.06 -14.09
N LEU A 185 2.31 16.09 -12.97
CA LEU A 185 2.20 17.29 -12.13
C LEU A 185 3.57 17.72 -11.58
N GLY A 186 4.36 16.76 -11.07
CA GLY A 186 5.69 17.07 -10.57
C GLY A 186 6.67 17.53 -11.65
N ALA A 187 6.52 17.07 -12.92
CA ALA A 187 7.33 17.56 -14.03
C ALA A 187 6.94 18.99 -14.42
N ILE A 188 5.66 19.32 -14.36
CA ILE A 188 5.15 20.69 -14.61
C ILE A 188 5.66 21.63 -13.51
N ASP A 189 5.46 21.30 -12.25
CA ASP A 189 5.89 22.06 -11.08
C ASP A 189 7.39 22.43 -11.13
N LYS A 190 8.26 21.50 -11.58
CA LYS A 190 9.69 21.81 -11.71
C LYS A 190 10.03 22.85 -12.78
N ILE A 191 9.13 23.19 -13.69
CA ILE A 191 9.33 24.17 -14.77
C ILE A 191 8.58 25.48 -14.51
N THR A 192 7.50 25.39 -13.77
CA THR A 192 6.66 26.54 -13.45
C THR A 192 7.16 27.25 -12.18
N PRO A 193 7.07 28.59 -12.09
CA PRO A 193 7.51 29.33 -10.90
C PRO A 193 6.43 29.45 -9.83
N GLU A 194 5.23 28.85 -10.03
CA GLU A 194 4.01 29.14 -9.28
C GLU A 194 4.02 28.60 -7.84
N GLN A 195 4.91 27.70 -7.44
CA GLN A 195 4.86 27.05 -6.12
C GLN A 195 3.52 26.34 -5.86
N GLU A 196 3.15 25.45 -6.76
CA GLU A 196 1.81 24.84 -6.86
C GLU A 196 1.34 24.16 -5.59
N THR A 197 2.25 23.62 -4.77
CA THR A 197 1.88 22.99 -3.49
C THR A 197 1.65 24.01 -2.37
N GLY A 198 2.15 25.26 -2.49
CA GLY A 198 2.07 26.28 -1.45
C GLY A 198 2.73 25.87 -0.13
N GLY A 199 3.70 24.96 -0.16
CA GLY A 199 4.35 24.43 1.04
C GLY A 199 3.59 23.29 1.73
N LEU A 200 2.44 22.86 1.18
CA LEU A 200 1.64 21.76 1.71
C LEU A 200 2.17 20.39 1.27
N THR A 201 1.72 19.35 1.96
CA THR A 201 1.88 17.96 1.51
C THR A 201 0.59 17.50 0.85
N ILE A 202 0.65 17.34 -0.47
CA ILE A 202 -0.47 16.93 -1.31
C ILE A 202 -0.14 15.56 -1.89
N ALA A 203 -1.05 14.61 -1.76
CA ALA A 203 -0.90 13.28 -2.35
C ALA A 203 -1.88 13.08 -3.50
N GLY A 204 -1.64 12.04 -4.27
CA GLY A 204 -2.58 11.65 -5.31
C GLY A 204 -2.18 10.37 -6.01
N THR A 205 -3.00 9.98 -6.96
CA THR A 205 -2.81 8.81 -7.81
C THR A 205 -3.59 8.98 -9.11
N GLY A 206 -3.26 8.19 -10.10
CA GLY A 206 -3.97 8.18 -11.38
C GLY A 206 -3.06 7.77 -12.52
N THR A 207 -3.59 7.01 -13.47
CA THR A 207 -2.95 6.88 -14.76
C THR A 207 -3.19 8.16 -15.57
N ILE A 208 -2.36 8.43 -16.57
CA ILE A 208 -2.55 9.54 -17.50
C ILE A 208 -2.45 9.00 -18.93
N ASN A 209 -3.42 9.31 -19.77
CA ASN A 209 -3.40 8.89 -21.16
C ASN A 209 -2.90 10.02 -22.09
N GLN A 210 -2.76 9.72 -23.38
CA GLN A 210 -2.27 10.69 -24.38
C GLN A 210 -3.18 11.91 -24.59
N LYS A 211 -4.43 11.86 -24.11
CA LYS A 211 -5.39 12.97 -24.16
C LYS A 211 -5.43 13.79 -22.88
N GLY A 212 -4.53 13.51 -21.92
CA GLY A 212 -4.52 14.15 -20.60
C GLY A 212 -5.67 13.72 -19.69
N GLN A 213 -6.32 12.59 -19.97
CA GLN A 213 -7.38 12.06 -19.11
C GLN A 213 -6.79 11.25 -17.98
N VAL A 214 -7.31 11.44 -16.77
CA VAL A 214 -6.93 10.71 -15.57
C VAL A 214 -7.75 9.43 -15.47
N GLY A 215 -7.08 8.28 -15.46
CA GLY A 215 -7.72 6.99 -15.41
C GLY A 215 -7.72 6.36 -14.01
N ALA A 216 -8.59 5.36 -13.86
CA ALA A 216 -8.75 4.58 -12.63
C ALA A 216 -7.49 3.79 -12.24
N ILE A 217 -7.39 3.48 -10.95
CA ILE A 217 -6.30 2.68 -10.36
C ILE A 217 -6.85 1.69 -9.32
N GLY A 218 -6.03 0.72 -8.92
CA GLY A 218 -6.34 -0.19 -7.83
C GLY A 218 -5.95 0.34 -6.45
N GLY A 219 -6.62 -0.18 -5.38
CA GLY A 219 -6.24 0.03 -3.99
C GLY A 219 -6.35 1.47 -3.49
N ILE A 220 -7.29 2.29 -4.01
CA ILE A 220 -7.34 3.72 -3.70
C ILE A 220 -7.55 4.00 -2.21
N GLN A 221 -8.31 3.16 -1.50
CA GLN A 221 -8.53 3.32 -0.05
C GLN A 221 -7.22 3.15 0.72
N LEU A 222 -6.43 2.13 0.37
CA LEU A 222 -5.11 1.88 0.97
C LEU A 222 -4.12 3.01 0.64
N LYS A 223 -4.20 3.55 -0.59
CA LYS A 223 -3.39 4.70 -1.02
C LYS A 223 -3.71 5.96 -0.22
N MET A 224 -4.99 6.22 0.07
CA MET A 224 -5.40 7.34 0.94
C MET A 224 -4.90 7.15 2.38
N LEU A 225 -4.93 5.92 2.92
CA LEU A 225 -4.35 5.62 4.23
C LEU A 225 -2.85 5.87 4.26
N GLY A 226 -2.11 5.41 3.23
CA GLY A 226 -0.68 5.69 3.07
C GLY A 226 -0.38 7.18 2.98
N ALA A 227 -1.15 7.92 2.17
CA ALA A 227 -1.03 9.36 2.03
C ALA A 227 -1.22 10.09 3.37
N LYS A 228 -2.27 9.72 4.13
CA LYS A 228 -2.56 10.29 5.45
C LYS A 228 -1.46 9.99 6.47
N ARG A 229 -0.98 8.75 6.53
CA ARG A 229 0.14 8.33 7.38
C ARG A 229 1.38 9.21 7.14
N ASP A 230 1.66 9.53 5.87
CA ASP A 230 2.88 10.25 5.46
C ASP A 230 2.68 11.78 5.42
N GLY A 231 1.56 12.26 6.01
CA GLY A 231 1.32 13.67 6.32
C GLY A 231 0.58 14.46 5.25
N ALA A 232 0.00 13.79 4.23
CA ALA A 232 -0.85 14.50 3.27
C ALA A 232 -2.13 15.05 3.93
N THR A 233 -2.50 16.24 3.53
CA THR A 233 -3.76 16.89 3.93
C THR A 233 -4.79 16.89 2.79
N TRP A 234 -4.33 16.75 1.54
CA TRP A 234 -5.13 16.68 0.34
C TRP A 234 -4.76 15.45 -0.50
N PHE A 235 -5.75 14.93 -1.23
CA PHE A 235 -5.58 13.75 -2.08
C PHE A 235 -6.29 13.94 -3.43
N LEU A 236 -5.53 13.96 -4.53
CA LEU A 236 -6.08 14.00 -5.88
C LEU A 236 -6.54 12.59 -6.28
N ALA A 237 -7.86 12.41 -6.37
CA ALA A 237 -8.51 11.13 -6.64
C ALA A 237 -9.07 11.08 -8.06
N PRO A 238 -8.77 10.03 -8.87
CA PRO A 238 -9.41 9.86 -10.17
C PRO A 238 -10.93 9.78 -10.04
N ALA A 239 -11.65 10.52 -10.86
CA ALA A 239 -13.12 10.53 -10.86
C ALA A 239 -13.70 9.11 -11.05
N ALA A 240 -13.03 8.26 -11.80
CA ALA A 240 -13.42 6.89 -12.02
C ALA A 240 -13.33 6.00 -10.76
N ASN A 241 -12.61 6.44 -9.72
CA ASN A 241 -12.54 5.75 -8.42
C ASN A 241 -13.48 6.33 -7.36
N CYS A 242 -14.31 7.33 -7.67
CA CYS A 242 -15.12 8.03 -6.65
C CYS A 242 -16.06 7.11 -5.86
N SER A 243 -16.57 6.05 -6.46
CA SER A 243 -17.39 5.05 -5.75
C SER A 243 -16.63 4.33 -4.62
N GLN A 244 -15.30 4.23 -4.75
CA GLN A 244 -14.42 3.63 -3.75
C GLN A 244 -13.88 4.65 -2.74
N VAL A 245 -13.88 5.95 -3.07
CA VAL A 245 -13.40 7.05 -2.23
C VAL A 245 -14.49 7.54 -1.28
N ALA A 246 -15.71 7.73 -1.82
CA ALA A 246 -16.82 8.29 -1.06
C ALA A 246 -17.14 7.43 0.19
N GLY A 247 -17.09 8.07 1.36
CA GLY A 247 -17.30 7.40 2.66
C GLY A 247 -16.05 6.69 3.23
N HIS A 248 -14.90 6.70 2.51
CA HIS A 248 -13.67 6.03 2.95
C HIS A 248 -12.46 6.98 3.08
N VAL A 249 -12.69 8.28 2.99
CA VAL A 249 -11.62 9.27 3.14
C VAL A 249 -11.17 9.31 4.62
N PRO A 250 -9.88 9.07 4.92
CA PRO A 250 -9.37 9.12 6.29
C PRO A 250 -9.58 10.49 6.94
N GLN A 251 -9.88 10.50 8.24
CA GLN A 251 -10.06 11.74 8.99
C GLN A 251 -8.84 12.66 8.84
N GLY A 252 -9.10 13.93 8.50
CA GLY A 252 -8.08 14.95 8.29
C GLY A 252 -7.33 14.83 6.96
N LEU A 253 -7.81 14.04 6.03
CA LEU A 253 -7.48 14.07 4.61
C LEU A 253 -8.70 14.64 3.87
N ARG A 254 -8.48 15.41 2.79
CA ARG A 254 -9.52 15.93 1.90
C ARG A 254 -9.27 15.38 0.50
N ASP A 255 -10.26 14.75 -0.10
CA ASP A 255 -10.15 14.30 -1.49
C ASP A 255 -10.57 15.40 -2.46
N VAL A 256 -9.96 15.41 -3.63
CA VAL A 256 -10.36 16.21 -4.76
C VAL A 256 -10.54 15.31 -5.98
N ARG A 257 -11.75 15.30 -6.54
CA ARG A 257 -12.07 14.52 -7.73
C ARG A 257 -11.47 15.18 -8.97
N VAL A 258 -10.70 14.43 -9.75
CA VAL A 258 -10.06 14.90 -10.98
C VAL A 258 -10.29 13.92 -12.14
N SER A 259 -10.62 14.43 -13.32
CA SER A 259 -10.84 13.64 -14.54
C SER A 259 -9.79 13.93 -15.62
N THR A 260 -9.15 15.10 -15.55
CA THR A 260 -8.15 15.53 -16.53
C THR A 260 -6.93 16.13 -15.85
N LEU A 261 -5.82 16.21 -16.58
CA LEU A 261 -4.59 16.90 -16.14
C LEU A 261 -4.86 18.37 -15.82
N ASP A 262 -5.69 19.04 -16.62
CA ASP A 262 -6.01 20.46 -16.42
C ASP A 262 -6.79 20.68 -15.11
N GLU A 263 -7.79 19.80 -14.82
CA GLU A 263 -8.49 19.82 -13.54
C GLU A 263 -7.54 19.55 -12.36
N ALA A 264 -6.65 18.56 -12.50
CA ALA A 264 -5.70 18.20 -11.45
C ALA A 264 -4.70 19.33 -11.16
N TYR A 265 -4.18 19.98 -12.20
CA TYR A 265 -3.28 21.13 -12.06
C TYR A 265 -3.98 22.33 -11.41
N LYS A 266 -5.19 22.69 -11.88
CA LYS A 266 -5.98 23.77 -11.27
C LYS A 266 -6.30 23.49 -9.80
N ALA A 267 -6.62 22.23 -9.47
CA ALA A 267 -6.86 21.82 -8.10
C ALA A 267 -5.58 21.96 -7.26
N LEU A 268 -4.43 21.50 -7.77
CA LEU A 268 -3.14 21.62 -7.09
C LEU A 268 -2.81 23.08 -6.75
N VAL A 269 -2.90 23.97 -7.74
CA VAL A 269 -2.66 25.42 -7.58
C VAL A 269 -3.65 26.05 -6.58
N ALA A 270 -4.95 25.73 -6.70
CA ALA A 270 -5.96 26.24 -5.77
C ALA A 270 -5.69 25.80 -4.32
N ILE A 271 -5.30 24.56 -4.12
CA ILE A 271 -4.91 24.03 -2.80
C ILE A 271 -3.70 24.80 -2.25
N GLY A 272 -2.64 24.95 -3.05
CA GLY A 272 -1.43 25.65 -2.64
C GLY A 272 -1.66 27.12 -2.28
N HIS A 273 -2.64 27.76 -2.91
CA HIS A 273 -3.05 29.15 -2.60
C HIS A 273 -4.13 29.25 -1.50
N GLY A 274 -4.45 28.16 -0.81
CA GLY A 274 -5.45 28.16 0.27
C GLY A 274 -6.90 28.24 -0.20
N GLN A 275 -7.17 28.04 -1.50
CA GLN A 275 -8.49 28.12 -2.12
C GLN A 275 -9.11 26.72 -2.38
N GLY A 276 -8.65 25.70 -1.68
CA GLY A 276 -9.06 24.30 -1.89
C GLY A 276 -10.48 23.94 -1.41
N GLU A 277 -11.14 24.78 -0.57
CA GLU A 277 -12.41 24.42 0.07
C GLU A 277 -13.57 24.19 -0.90
N GLY A 278 -13.60 24.89 -2.03
CA GLY A 278 -14.64 24.77 -3.06
C GLY A 278 -14.38 23.72 -4.14
N LEU A 279 -13.30 22.95 -4.03
CA LEU A 279 -12.95 21.95 -5.03
C LEU A 279 -13.93 20.76 -5.04
N PRO A 280 -14.19 20.14 -6.20
CA PRO A 280 -15.07 19.01 -6.30
C PRO A 280 -14.47 17.80 -5.56
N HIS A 281 -15.26 17.14 -4.73
CA HIS A 281 -14.89 15.90 -4.02
C HIS A 281 -15.69 14.71 -4.54
N CYS A 282 -15.25 13.50 -4.19
CA CYS A 282 -15.97 12.28 -4.54
C CYS A 282 -17.25 12.16 -3.70
N THR A 283 -18.37 11.99 -4.36
CA THR A 283 -19.67 11.71 -3.72
C THR A 283 -20.13 10.31 -4.07
N ALA A 284 -20.82 9.67 -3.15
CA ALA A 284 -21.49 8.40 -3.46
C ALA A 284 -22.51 8.66 -4.58
N THR A 285 -22.34 8.01 -5.71
CA THR A 285 -23.38 8.01 -6.76
C THR A 285 -24.61 7.34 -6.16
N LYS A 286 -25.69 8.09 -5.95
CA LYS A 286 -26.99 7.45 -5.66
C LYS A 286 -27.29 6.56 -6.85
N GLY A 287 -27.23 5.24 -6.63
CA GLY A 287 -27.61 4.27 -7.64
C GLY A 287 -29.00 4.61 -8.18
N LYS A 288 -29.09 4.73 -9.50
CA LYS A 288 -30.37 4.74 -10.20
C LYS A 288 -30.89 3.32 -10.28
#